data_556cdf77f827560b3a534612b1d5224b
#
_entry.id   556cdf77f827560b3a534612b1d5224b
#
_cell.length_a   1.000
_cell.length_b   1.000
_cell.length_c   1.000
_cell.angle_alpha   90.00
_cell.angle_beta   90.00
_cell.angle_gamma   90.00
#
_symmetry.space_group_name_H-M   'P 1'
#
loop_
_entity.id
_entity.type
_entity.pdbx_description
1 polymer ?
#
loop_
_entity_poly.entity_id
_entity_poly.type
_entity_poly.pdbx_seq_one_letter_code
_entity_poly.pdbx_strand_id
1 'polypeptide(L)'
;EWASNLVLNLARKPEGNDRAQAKAVHEGVCDVAVMNTYYFGKMKFNEKNPEQKEWAKSINLIFTNQDNRGNHINVAGGGIVKYSKNKDNALSLLEFLTKPEAQVLYSKMNYEYPVNPNVEPSEELSSWGVFIEDQLPVERLAELAPTAQKIIDRVGW
;
A
#
# COMPACT_ATOMS: atom_id res chain seq x y z
N GLU A 1 -1.08 -7.53 -23.80
CA GLU A 1 -1.52 -6.22 -24.33
C GLU A 1 -1.55 -5.15 -23.24
N TRP A 2 -2.38 -5.28 -22.16
CA TRP A 2 -2.45 -4.27 -21.10
C TRP A 2 -1.08 -3.94 -20.47
N ALA A 3 -0.31 -4.94 -20.05
CA ALA A 3 1.00 -4.74 -19.43
C ALA A 3 2.01 -4.09 -20.40
N SER A 4 1.97 -4.44 -21.70
CA SER A 4 2.81 -3.78 -22.70
C SER A 4 2.45 -2.32 -22.87
N ASN A 5 1.15 -2.00 -22.90
CA ASN A 5 0.69 -0.62 -23.00
C ASN A 5 1.08 0.20 -21.75
N LEU A 6 1.04 -0.40 -20.57
CA LEU A 6 1.48 0.24 -19.34
C LEU A 6 2.97 0.61 -19.41
N VAL A 7 3.83 -0.33 -19.87
CA VAL A 7 5.26 -0.07 -20.03
C VAL A 7 5.53 1.05 -21.05
N LEU A 8 4.77 1.09 -22.15
CA LEU A 8 4.91 2.17 -23.15
C LEU A 8 4.51 3.57 -22.63
N ASN A 9 3.71 3.62 -21.57
CA ASN A 9 3.30 4.87 -20.94
C ASN A 9 4.14 5.26 -19.71
N LEU A 10 5.20 4.54 -19.40
CA LEU A 10 6.10 4.91 -18.33
C LEU A 10 6.87 6.19 -18.69
N ALA A 11 6.82 7.20 -17.83
CA ALA A 11 7.59 8.43 -17.99
C ALA A 11 9.11 8.20 -17.87
N ARG A 12 9.49 7.17 -17.12
CA ARG A 12 10.87 6.71 -16.96
C ARG A 12 10.90 5.24 -16.57
N LYS A 13 12.08 4.61 -16.62
CA LYS A 13 12.26 3.28 -16.04
C LYS A 13 11.92 3.32 -14.54
N PRO A 14 11.11 2.39 -14.02
CA PRO A 14 10.80 2.33 -12.59
C PRO A 14 12.08 2.17 -11.75
N GLU A 15 12.24 3.04 -10.77
CA GLU A 15 13.39 3.02 -9.86
C GLU A 15 13.05 3.69 -8.53
N GLY A 16 13.82 3.36 -7.50
CA GLY A 16 13.62 3.90 -6.17
C GLY A 16 12.46 3.24 -5.42
N ASN A 17 11.96 3.92 -4.42
CA ASN A 17 10.85 3.48 -3.56
C ASN A 17 9.61 4.35 -3.77
N ASP A 18 8.54 4.10 -3.00
CA ASP A 18 7.28 4.87 -3.08
C ASP A 18 7.49 6.38 -2.95
N ARG A 19 8.37 6.84 -2.06
CA ARG A 19 8.67 8.27 -1.92
C ARG A 19 9.33 8.85 -3.16
N ALA A 20 10.14 8.06 -3.86
CA ALA A 20 10.74 8.49 -5.13
C ALA A 20 9.67 8.64 -6.23
N GLN A 21 8.59 7.87 -6.18
CA GLN A 21 7.47 8.02 -7.09
C GLN A 21 6.69 9.31 -6.80
N ALA A 22 6.39 9.59 -5.53
CA ALA A 22 5.76 10.85 -5.12
C ALA A 22 6.61 12.08 -5.49
N LYS A 23 7.93 11.98 -5.28
CA LYS A 23 8.88 13.03 -5.70
C LYS A 23 8.84 13.26 -7.21
N ALA A 24 8.74 12.21 -8.02
CA ALA A 24 8.68 12.31 -9.47
C ALA A 24 7.44 13.07 -9.95
N VAL A 25 6.27 12.87 -9.29
CA VAL A 25 5.07 13.67 -9.56
C VAL A 25 5.29 15.12 -9.16
N HIS A 26 5.85 15.39 -7.98
CA HIS A 26 6.17 16.73 -7.51
C HIS A 26 7.10 17.50 -8.48
N GLU A 27 8.09 16.80 -9.04
CA GLU A 27 9.05 17.37 -9.99
C GLU A 27 8.51 17.45 -11.43
N GLY A 28 7.29 17.02 -11.69
CA GLY A 28 6.67 17.04 -13.02
C GLY A 28 7.27 16.03 -14.00
N VAL A 29 7.94 14.98 -13.50
CA VAL A 29 8.47 13.88 -14.34
C VAL A 29 7.34 13.00 -14.86
N CYS A 30 6.28 12.83 -14.07
CA CYS A 30 5.08 12.08 -14.42
C CYS A 30 3.84 12.68 -13.75
N ASP A 31 2.67 12.41 -14.33
CA ASP A 31 1.38 12.92 -13.83
C ASP A 31 0.73 11.97 -12.82
N VAL A 32 1.05 10.67 -12.91
CA VAL A 32 0.48 9.62 -12.06
C VAL A 32 1.59 8.69 -11.59
N ALA A 33 1.51 8.27 -10.33
CA ALA A 33 2.42 7.28 -9.77
C ALA A 33 1.66 6.21 -8.98
N VAL A 34 2.16 4.97 -9.00
CA VAL A 34 1.65 3.86 -8.19
C VAL A 34 2.50 3.76 -6.93
N MET A 35 1.84 3.81 -5.77
CA MET A 35 2.52 3.72 -4.47
C MET A 35 1.56 3.21 -3.39
N ASN A 36 2.10 2.75 -2.27
CA ASN A 36 1.29 2.42 -1.11
C ASN A 36 0.81 3.70 -0.41
N THR A 37 -0.47 3.75 -0.05
CA THR A 37 -1.11 4.95 0.53
C THR A 37 -0.50 5.37 1.86
N TYR A 38 -0.01 4.44 2.68
CA TYR A 38 0.61 4.78 3.96
C TYR A 38 1.85 5.68 3.82
N TYR A 39 2.56 5.64 2.69
CA TYR A 39 3.66 6.57 2.44
C TYR A 39 3.20 8.00 2.27
N PHE A 40 1.99 8.22 1.72
CA PHE A 40 1.40 9.55 1.66
C PHE A 40 1.26 10.17 3.06
N GLY A 41 0.65 9.43 4.00
CA GLY A 41 0.54 9.87 5.39
C GLY A 41 1.92 10.09 6.03
N LYS A 42 2.85 9.15 5.85
CA LYS A 42 4.21 9.28 6.38
C LYS A 42 4.98 10.47 5.83
N MET A 43 4.78 10.86 4.58
CA MET A 43 5.39 12.06 4.01
C MET A 43 4.72 13.34 4.52
N LYS A 44 3.41 13.37 4.57
CA LYS A 44 2.60 14.53 5.01
C LYS A 44 2.99 15.01 6.42
N PHE A 45 3.37 14.09 7.30
CA PHE A 45 3.75 14.37 8.69
C PHE A 45 5.24 14.16 9.00
N ASN A 46 6.10 14.17 7.98
CA ASN A 46 7.53 13.92 8.18
C ASN A 46 8.27 15.17 8.68
N GLU A 47 8.55 15.21 9.98
CA GLU A 47 9.34 16.30 10.59
C GLU A 47 10.85 16.17 10.35
N LYS A 48 11.34 14.94 10.08
CA LYS A 48 12.78 14.70 9.89
C LYS A 48 13.25 15.09 8.48
N ASN A 49 12.34 14.98 7.50
CA ASN A 49 12.62 15.31 6.11
C ASN A 49 11.48 16.20 5.59
N PRO A 50 11.51 17.50 5.88
CA PRO A 50 10.40 18.42 5.59
C PRO A 50 10.11 18.57 4.09
N GLU A 51 11.08 18.31 3.21
CA GLU A 51 10.88 18.28 1.77
C GLU A 51 9.80 17.27 1.33
N GLN A 52 9.63 16.17 2.09
CA GLN A 52 8.61 15.18 1.79
C GLN A 52 7.18 15.71 2.00
N LYS A 53 7.01 16.71 2.86
CA LYS A 53 5.72 17.39 3.03
C LYS A 53 5.33 18.13 1.75
N GLU A 54 6.30 18.73 1.07
CA GLU A 54 6.04 19.42 -0.20
C GLU A 54 5.66 18.42 -1.30
N TRP A 55 6.31 17.25 -1.33
CA TRP A 55 5.91 16.18 -2.26
C TRP A 55 4.48 15.70 -1.99
N ALA A 56 4.12 15.50 -0.72
CA ALA A 56 2.77 15.10 -0.34
C ALA A 56 1.72 16.16 -0.72
N LYS A 57 2.03 17.46 -0.64
CA LYS A 57 1.12 18.55 -1.07
C LYS A 57 0.87 18.56 -2.57
N SER A 58 1.76 18.00 -3.37
CA SER A 58 1.68 17.99 -4.84
C SER A 58 0.85 16.84 -5.39
N ILE A 59 0.42 15.90 -4.55
CA ILE A 59 -0.28 14.69 -4.97
C ILE A 59 -1.64 14.55 -4.30
N ASN A 60 -2.55 13.89 -5.00
CA ASN A 60 -3.83 13.45 -4.46
C ASN A 60 -3.94 11.93 -4.60
N LEU A 61 -4.58 11.28 -3.64
CA LEU A 61 -4.84 9.85 -3.71
C LEU A 61 -6.00 9.58 -4.69
N ILE A 62 -5.81 8.60 -5.56
CA ILE A 62 -6.83 8.11 -6.50
C ILE A 62 -7.07 6.64 -6.21
N PHE A 63 -8.27 6.30 -5.76
CA PHE A 63 -8.70 4.92 -5.63
C PHE A 63 -9.28 4.45 -6.96
N THR A 64 -8.66 3.43 -7.54
CA THR A 64 -8.98 2.95 -8.88
C THR A 64 -10.17 1.98 -8.88
N ASN A 65 -10.71 1.68 -10.06
CA ASN A 65 -11.72 0.65 -10.31
C ASN A 65 -13.01 0.78 -9.46
N GLN A 66 -13.41 1.99 -9.10
CA GLN A 66 -14.57 2.21 -8.24
C GLN A 66 -15.91 1.87 -8.91
N ASP A 67 -15.95 1.84 -10.24
CA ASP A 67 -17.14 1.46 -11.04
C ASP A 67 -17.25 -0.05 -11.27
N ASN A 68 -16.29 -0.85 -10.79
CA ASN A 68 -16.28 -2.30 -11.04
C ASN A 68 -15.72 -3.10 -9.86
N ARG A 69 -14.50 -3.62 -9.96
CA ARG A 69 -13.95 -4.57 -8.97
C ARG A 69 -13.44 -3.95 -7.67
N GLY A 70 -13.31 -2.64 -7.61
CA GLY A 70 -12.71 -1.96 -6.48
C GLY A 70 -11.20 -1.76 -6.59
N ASN A 71 -10.65 -0.97 -5.68
CA ASN A 71 -9.23 -0.67 -5.61
C ASN A 71 -8.44 -1.86 -5.09
N HIS A 72 -7.32 -2.19 -5.74
CA HIS A 72 -6.41 -3.20 -5.21
C HIS A 72 -5.93 -2.82 -3.80
N ILE A 73 -5.99 -3.77 -2.88
CA ILE A 73 -5.47 -3.60 -1.52
C ILE A 73 -4.18 -4.41 -1.35
N ASN A 74 -3.20 -3.79 -0.71
CA ASN A 74 -2.01 -4.46 -0.23
C ASN A 74 -2.17 -4.75 1.26
N VAL A 75 -1.78 -5.94 1.72
CA VAL A 75 -1.97 -6.38 3.10
C VAL A 75 -0.64 -6.56 3.81
N ALA A 76 -0.56 -6.08 5.06
CA ALA A 76 0.50 -6.45 5.98
C ALA A 76 0.14 -7.76 6.67
N GLY A 77 1.11 -8.64 6.85
CA GLY A 77 0.88 -9.94 7.46
C GLY A 77 2.02 -10.36 8.37
N GLY A 78 1.74 -11.32 9.24
CA GLY A 78 2.73 -11.95 10.11
C GLY A 78 2.58 -13.47 10.11
N GLY A 79 3.66 -14.17 10.43
CA GLY A 79 3.62 -15.63 10.52
C GLY A 79 4.59 -16.15 11.59
N ILE A 80 4.27 -17.32 12.13
CA ILE A 80 5.12 -18.00 13.09
C ILE A 80 6.15 -18.85 12.35
N VAL A 81 7.43 -18.58 12.58
CA VAL A 81 8.52 -19.34 11.98
C VAL A 81 8.44 -20.80 12.42
N LYS A 82 8.53 -21.73 11.49
CA LYS A 82 8.38 -23.19 11.70
C LYS A 82 9.16 -23.74 12.90
N TYR A 83 10.38 -23.27 13.07
CA TYR A 83 11.30 -23.75 14.11
C TYR A 83 11.43 -22.77 15.30
N SER A 84 10.49 -21.84 15.45
CA SER A 84 10.46 -20.98 16.63
C SER A 84 10.37 -21.79 17.91
N LYS A 85 11.18 -21.41 18.91
CA LYS A 85 11.10 -21.97 20.26
C LYS A 85 10.04 -21.31 21.14
N ASN A 86 9.50 -20.18 20.69
CA ASN A 86 8.53 -19.33 21.42
C ASN A 86 7.20 -19.22 20.67
N LYS A 87 6.66 -20.34 20.18
CA LYS A 87 5.45 -20.33 19.33
C LYS A 87 4.23 -19.76 20.04
N ASP A 88 4.03 -20.07 21.31
CA ASP A 88 2.88 -19.61 22.08
C ASP A 88 2.94 -18.08 22.28
N ASN A 89 4.12 -17.54 22.57
CA ASN A 89 4.31 -16.10 22.68
C ASN A 89 4.14 -15.41 21.31
N ALA A 90 4.61 -16.04 20.23
CA ALA A 90 4.42 -15.52 18.88
C ALA A 90 2.94 -15.52 18.47
N LEU A 91 2.19 -16.56 18.82
CA LEU A 91 0.75 -16.61 18.60
C LEU A 91 0.04 -15.51 19.38
N SER A 92 0.34 -15.39 20.68
CA SER A 92 -0.23 -14.35 21.53
C SER A 92 0.06 -12.93 20.99
N LEU A 93 1.24 -12.70 20.42
CA LEU A 93 1.56 -11.45 19.75
C LEU A 93 0.71 -11.25 18.50
N LEU A 94 0.58 -12.23 17.61
CA LEU A 94 -0.25 -12.13 16.42
C LEU A 94 -1.72 -11.85 16.77
N GLU A 95 -2.26 -12.54 17.78
CA GLU A 95 -3.60 -12.29 18.29
C GLU A 95 -3.75 -10.87 18.86
N PHE A 96 -2.74 -10.38 19.59
CA PHE A 96 -2.73 -8.99 20.08
C PHE A 96 -2.76 -7.98 18.92
N LEU A 97 -2.01 -8.23 17.85
CA LEU A 97 -1.93 -7.31 16.71
C LEU A 97 -3.27 -7.14 15.97
N THR A 98 -4.22 -8.07 16.13
CA THR A 98 -5.59 -7.95 15.57
C THR A 98 -6.60 -7.31 16.54
N LYS A 99 -6.20 -7.05 17.80
CA LYS A 99 -7.09 -6.41 18.79
C LYS A 99 -7.25 -4.92 18.50
N PRO A 100 -8.37 -4.33 18.97
CA PRO A 100 -8.66 -2.91 18.74
C PRO A 100 -7.50 -1.98 19.14
N GLU A 101 -6.84 -2.23 20.26
CA GLU A 101 -5.74 -1.39 20.76
C GLU A 101 -4.58 -1.32 19.77
N ALA A 102 -4.18 -2.45 19.20
CA ALA A 102 -3.11 -2.51 18.21
C ALA A 102 -3.56 -1.90 16.87
N GLN A 103 -4.78 -2.18 16.44
CA GLN A 103 -5.31 -1.70 15.17
C GLN A 103 -5.48 -0.16 15.15
N VAL A 104 -5.85 0.44 16.27
CA VAL A 104 -5.84 1.91 16.43
C VAL A 104 -4.44 2.49 16.24
N LEU A 105 -3.40 1.81 16.75
CA LEU A 105 -2.01 2.26 16.57
C LEU A 105 -1.57 2.16 15.10
N TYR A 106 -1.88 1.08 14.40
CA TYR A 106 -1.61 0.95 12.96
C TYR A 106 -2.25 2.09 12.17
N SER A 107 -3.53 2.37 12.44
CA SER A 107 -4.26 3.42 11.76
C SER A 107 -3.67 4.81 12.00
N LYS A 108 -3.33 5.13 13.23
CA LYS A 108 -2.85 6.48 13.61
C LYS A 108 -1.38 6.73 13.28
N MET A 109 -0.53 5.72 13.45
CA MET A 109 0.92 5.92 13.38
C MET A 109 1.54 5.39 12.09
N ASN A 110 0.92 4.37 11.50
CA ASN A 110 1.43 3.77 10.28
C ASN A 110 0.61 4.11 9.04
N TYR A 111 -0.57 4.73 9.23
CA TYR A 111 -1.50 5.09 8.16
C TYR A 111 -1.97 3.87 7.35
N GLU A 112 -2.20 2.77 8.05
CA GLU A 112 -2.77 1.54 7.49
C GLU A 112 -4.22 1.36 7.96
N TYR A 113 -5.09 0.93 7.06
CA TYR A 113 -6.49 0.67 7.40
C TYR A 113 -6.60 -0.52 8.36
N PRO A 114 -7.42 -0.42 9.42
CA PRO A 114 -7.61 -1.53 10.35
C PRO A 114 -8.21 -2.76 9.64
N VAL A 115 -7.69 -3.94 9.96
CA VAL A 115 -8.29 -5.22 9.53
C VAL A 115 -9.39 -5.69 10.47
N ASN A 116 -9.47 -5.12 11.67
CA ASN A 116 -10.54 -5.40 12.63
C ASN A 116 -11.77 -4.52 12.29
N PRO A 117 -12.92 -5.12 11.91
CA PRO A 117 -14.09 -4.36 11.46
C PRO A 117 -14.75 -3.51 12.56
N ASN A 118 -14.38 -3.71 13.82
CA ASN A 118 -14.86 -2.91 14.95
C ASN A 118 -13.97 -1.71 15.28
N VAL A 119 -12.96 -1.44 14.46
CA VAL A 119 -12.03 -0.30 14.63
C VAL A 119 -12.19 0.65 13.46
N GLU A 120 -12.65 1.86 13.77
CA GLU A 120 -12.73 2.91 12.75
C GLU A 120 -11.34 3.37 12.31
N PRO A 121 -11.15 3.69 11.03
CA PRO A 121 -9.95 4.35 10.55
C PRO A 121 -9.66 5.65 11.32
N SER A 122 -8.41 6.03 11.43
CA SER A 122 -8.02 7.33 12.00
C SER A 122 -8.64 8.49 11.20
N GLU A 123 -8.72 9.66 11.82
CA GLU A 123 -9.20 10.89 11.18
C GLU A 123 -8.44 11.17 9.86
N GLU A 124 -7.12 10.97 9.85
CA GLU A 124 -6.33 11.13 8.63
C GLU A 124 -6.75 10.15 7.54
N LEU A 125 -6.89 8.85 7.84
CA LEU A 125 -7.33 7.86 6.86
C LEU A 125 -8.75 8.15 6.36
N SER A 126 -9.65 8.55 7.26
CA SER A 126 -11.02 8.93 6.91
C SER A 126 -11.07 10.14 5.99
N SER A 127 -10.10 11.07 6.12
CA SER A 127 -9.98 12.24 5.25
C SER A 127 -9.61 11.92 3.81
N TRP A 128 -9.08 10.71 3.55
CA TRP A 128 -8.72 10.27 2.20
C TRP A 128 -9.92 9.82 1.36
N GLY A 129 -11.09 9.74 1.99
CA GLY A 129 -12.34 9.34 1.36
C GLY A 129 -12.67 7.86 1.56
N VAL A 130 -13.85 7.50 1.07
CA VAL A 130 -14.36 6.12 1.10
C VAL A 130 -14.08 5.49 -0.26
N PHE A 131 -13.70 4.24 -0.27
CA PHE A 131 -13.47 3.49 -1.50
C PHE A 131 -14.00 2.06 -1.38
N ILE A 132 -14.28 1.47 -2.53
CA ILE A 132 -14.61 0.06 -2.67
C ILE A 132 -13.29 -0.71 -2.82
N GLU A 133 -13.04 -1.66 -1.94
CA GLU A 133 -11.87 -2.53 -2.01
C GLU A 133 -12.10 -3.71 -2.97
N ASP A 134 -11.03 -4.16 -3.63
CA ASP A 134 -11.05 -5.37 -4.45
C ASP A 134 -11.22 -6.60 -3.55
N GLN A 135 -12.22 -7.42 -3.86
CA GLN A 135 -12.57 -8.62 -3.09
C GLN A 135 -11.77 -9.86 -3.49
N LEU A 136 -10.69 -9.70 -4.26
CA LEU A 136 -9.83 -10.82 -4.65
C LEU A 136 -9.18 -11.43 -3.39
N PRO A 137 -9.44 -12.72 -3.09
CA PRO A 137 -8.83 -13.37 -1.94
C PRO A 137 -7.31 -13.34 -2.00
N VAL A 138 -6.65 -13.11 -0.86
CA VAL A 138 -5.17 -12.99 -0.78
C VAL A 138 -4.46 -14.25 -1.30
N GLU A 139 -5.06 -15.42 -1.09
CA GLU A 139 -4.55 -16.71 -1.58
C GLU A 139 -4.44 -16.72 -3.11
N ARG A 140 -5.37 -16.06 -3.80
CA ARG A 140 -5.33 -15.95 -5.27
C ARG A 140 -4.14 -15.14 -5.76
N LEU A 141 -3.66 -14.18 -4.99
CA LEU A 141 -2.45 -13.43 -5.33
C LEU A 141 -1.23 -14.36 -5.38
N ALA A 142 -1.10 -15.27 -4.41
CA ALA A 142 -0.02 -16.25 -4.37
C ALA A 142 -0.08 -17.20 -5.56
N GLU A 143 -1.27 -17.67 -5.92
CA GLU A 143 -1.49 -18.56 -7.09
C GLU A 143 -1.16 -17.86 -8.41
N LEU A 144 -1.47 -16.59 -8.54
CA LEU A 144 -1.29 -15.81 -9.76
C LEU A 144 0.12 -15.24 -9.91
N ALA A 145 0.87 -15.08 -8.80
CA ALA A 145 2.18 -14.46 -8.78
C ALA A 145 3.18 -15.04 -9.82
N PRO A 146 3.32 -16.37 -10.01
CA PRO A 146 4.23 -16.91 -11.02
C PRO A 146 3.87 -16.52 -12.45
N THR A 147 2.58 -16.40 -12.75
CA THR A 147 2.10 -15.96 -14.07
C THR A 147 2.31 -14.46 -14.25
N ALA A 148 2.02 -13.67 -13.23
CA ALA A 148 2.27 -12.24 -13.23
C ALA A 148 3.77 -11.93 -13.44
N GLN A 149 4.67 -12.64 -12.77
CA GLN A 149 6.11 -12.47 -12.96
C GLN A 149 6.55 -12.73 -14.40
N LYS A 150 6.06 -13.80 -15.02
CA LYS A 150 6.35 -14.08 -16.45
C LYS A 150 5.87 -12.98 -17.40
N ILE A 151 4.77 -12.32 -17.05
CA ILE A 151 4.27 -11.18 -17.85
C ILE A 151 5.18 -9.97 -17.64
N ILE A 152 5.56 -9.66 -16.40
CA ILE A 152 6.47 -8.59 -16.03
C ILE A 152 7.79 -8.73 -16.79
N ASP A 153 8.42 -9.91 -16.73
CA ASP A 153 9.68 -10.20 -17.41
C ASP A 153 9.56 -10.06 -18.94
N ARG A 154 8.43 -10.53 -19.51
CA ARG A 154 8.18 -10.48 -20.96
C ARG A 154 8.04 -9.06 -21.50
N VAL A 155 7.43 -8.16 -20.73
CA VAL A 155 7.19 -6.76 -21.16
C VAL A 155 8.34 -5.82 -20.80
N GLY A 156 9.32 -6.28 -20.02
CA GLY A 156 10.49 -5.51 -19.62
C GLY A 156 10.19 -4.44 -18.57
N TRP A 157 9.25 -4.75 -17.70
CA TRP A 157 8.92 -3.88 -16.55
C TRP A 157 10.05 -3.83 -15.55
#